data_6781a1c5aa90fc0b6035dbb2a09c3475
#
_entry.id   6781a1c5aa90fc0b6035dbb2a09c3475
#
_cell.length_a   1.000
_cell.length_b   1.000
_cell.length_c   1.000
_cell.angle_alpha   90.00
_cell.angle_beta   90.00
_cell.angle_gamma   90.00
#
_symmetry.space_group_name_H-M   'P 1'
#
loop_
_entity.id
_entity.type
_entity.pdbx_description
1 polymer ?
#
loop_
_entity_poly.entity_id
_entity_poly.type
_entity_poly.pdbx_seq_one_letter_code
_entity_poly.pdbx_strand_id
1 'polypeptide(L)'
;MSNSQPLRNLLLFDVLGDRDSRPVVYWAGTTLLLGTLVYHWLEGWSYLDSLYFCVISLATIGYGDLTPTTPLARGFTIFYVINGIVILLALFDRIRVVRMQRAVVHTARDE
;
A
#
# COMPACT_ATOMS: atom_id res chain seq x y z
N MET A 1 2.78 -31.21 3.64
CA MET A 1 2.67 -30.40 2.47
C MET A 1 3.47 -29.14 2.57
N SER A 2 4.39 -29.13 1.77
CA SER A 2 5.41 -28.12 1.67
C SER A 2 4.92 -26.80 1.09
N ASN A 3 3.82 -26.27 1.55
CA ASN A 3 3.18 -25.15 0.87
C ASN A 3 3.30 -23.85 1.62
N SER A 4 4.32 -23.69 2.45
CA SER A 4 4.50 -22.45 3.19
C SER A 4 4.85 -21.28 2.29
N GLN A 5 5.65 -21.49 1.24
CA GLN A 5 6.01 -20.42 0.31
C GLN A 5 4.86 -20.01 -0.61
N PRO A 6 4.15 -20.94 -1.23
CA PRO A 6 2.96 -20.57 -1.98
C PRO A 6 1.90 -19.89 -1.13
N LEU A 7 1.82 -20.22 0.16
CA LEU A 7 0.87 -19.57 1.05
C LEU A 7 1.13 -18.08 1.21
N ARG A 8 2.38 -17.68 1.27
CA ARG A 8 2.73 -16.27 1.39
C ARG A 8 2.33 -15.48 0.14
N ASN A 9 2.56 -16.06 -1.03
CA ASN A 9 2.14 -15.45 -2.29
C ASN A 9 0.64 -15.48 -2.44
N LEU A 10 -0.02 -16.55 -2.01
CA LEU A 10 -1.46 -16.67 -2.05
C LEU A 10 -2.16 -15.64 -1.19
N LEU A 11 -1.58 -15.25 -0.04
CA LEU A 11 -2.17 -14.21 0.80
C LEU A 11 -2.22 -12.88 0.08
N LEU A 12 -1.18 -12.51 -0.64
CA LEU A 12 -1.16 -11.29 -1.44
C LEU A 12 -2.22 -11.35 -2.55
N PHE A 13 -2.29 -12.46 -3.28
CA PHE A 13 -3.27 -12.64 -4.33
C PHE A 13 -4.70 -12.69 -3.76
N ASP A 14 -4.86 -13.29 -2.58
CA ASP A 14 -6.17 -13.34 -1.93
C ASP A 14 -6.66 -11.95 -1.54
N VAL A 15 -5.77 -11.10 -1.00
CA VAL A 15 -6.13 -9.72 -0.67
C VAL A 15 -6.50 -8.96 -1.94
N LEU A 16 -5.73 -9.14 -3.01
CA LEU A 16 -6.02 -8.50 -4.29
C LEU A 16 -7.31 -9.01 -4.94
N GLY A 17 -7.61 -10.30 -4.75
CA GLY A 17 -8.81 -10.93 -5.31
C GLY A 17 -10.04 -10.86 -4.43
N ASP A 18 -9.89 -10.49 -3.17
CA ASP A 18 -10.99 -10.40 -2.23
C ASP A 18 -11.85 -9.18 -2.53
N ARG A 19 -13.14 -9.37 -2.65
CA ARG A 19 -14.07 -8.27 -2.95
C ARG A 19 -14.04 -7.20 -1.87
N ASP A 20 -13.94 -7.60 -0.62
CA ASP A 20 -13.94 -6.67 0.51
C ASP A 20 -12.64 -5.87 0.59
N SER A 21 -11.55 -6.38 -0.01
CA SER A 21 -10.27 -5.69 -0.05
C SER A 21 -10.09 -4.79 -1.28
N ARG A 22 -10.91 -4.97 -2.31
CA ARG A 22 -10.80 -4.19 -3.55
C ARG A 22 -10.85 -2.68 -3.34
N PRO A 23 -11.75 -2.14 -2.52
CA PRO A 23 -11.78 -0.70 -2.30
C PRO A 23 -10.46 -0.15 -1.75
N VAL A 24 -9.82 -0.88 -0.84
CA VAL A 24 -8.54 -0.47 -0.26
C VAL A 24 -7.44 -0.50 -1.33
N VAL A 25 -7.41 -1.55 -2.16
CA VAL A 25 -6.43 -1.69 -3.23
C VAL A 25 -6.60 -0.56 -4.25
N TYR A 26 -7.83 -0.26 -4.65
CA TYR A 26 -8.10 0.85 -5.57
C TYR A 26 -7.72 2.20 -4.96
N TRP A 27 -7.99 2.38 -3.69
CA TRP A 27 -7.59 3.60 -2.97
C TRP A 27 -6.07 3.75 -2.96
N ALA A 28 -5.34 2.68 -2.65
CA ALA A 28 -3.89 2.70 -2.67
C ALA A 28 -3.34 3.01 -4.07
N GLY A 29 -3.87 2.35 -5.09
CA GLY A 29 -3.46 2.59 -6.47
C GLY A 29 -3.73 4.02 -6.93
N THR A 30 -4.90 4.55 -6.60
CA THR A 30 -5.27 5.94 -6.91
C THR A 30 -4.35 6.92 -6.18
N THR A 31 -4.04 6.64 -4.92
CA THR A 31 -3.12 7.47 -4.13
C THR A 31 -1.74 7.51 -4.76
N LEU A 32 -1.21 6.36 -5.20
CA LEU A 32 0.08 6.31 -5.87
C LEU A 32 0.07 7.09 -7.18
N LEU A 33 -0.99 6.93 -7.97
CA LEU A 33 -1.11 7.65 -9.24
C LEU A 33 -1.22 9.15 -9.02
N LEU A 34 -2.07 9.57 -8.11
CA LEU A 34 -2.25 10.99 -7.80
C LEU A 34 -0.97 11.62 -7.29
N GLY A 35 -0.28 10.95 -6.38
CA GLY A 35 1.00 11.43 -5.85
C GLY A 35 2.06 11.55 -6.93
N THR A 36 2.14 10.56 -7.81
CA THR A 36 3.08 10.58 -8.93
C THR A 36 2.87 11.82 -9.80
N LEU A 37 1.63 12.11 -10.15
CA LEU A 37 1.32 13.27 -10.98
C LEU A 37 1.58 14.58 -10.24
N VAL A 38 1.21 14.67 -8.98
CA VAL A 38 1.37 15.90 -8.19
C VAL A 38 2.84 16.21 -7.97
N TYR A 39 3.66 15.24 -7.58
CA TYR A 39 5.09 15.47 -7.36
C TYR A 39 5.82 15.76 -8.66
N HIS A 40 5.42 15.11 -9.74
CA HIS A 40 6.00 15.46 -11.05
C HIS A 40 5.81 16.93 -11.36
N TRP A 41 4.62 17.47 -11.11
CA TRP A 41 4.33 18.88 -11.39
C TRP A 41 4.94 19.83 -10.37
N LEU A 42 4.92 19.48 -9.08
CA LEU A 42 5.39 20.39 -8.02
C LEU A 42 6.91 20.41 -7.89
N GLU A 43 7.57 19.26 -8.03
CA GLU A 43 9.01 19.15 -7.82
C GLU A 43 9.78 19.04 -9.12
N GLY A 44 9.11 18.79 -10.23
CA GLY A 44 9.78 18.59 -11.51
C GLY A 44 10.50 17.25 -11.63
N TRP A 45 10.20 16.31 -10.75
CA TRP A 45 10.77 14.97 -10.82
C TRP A 45 10.21 14.20 -12.02
N SER A 46 10.98 13.21 -12.50
CA SER A 46 10.46 12.30 -13.51
C SER A 46 9.27 11.53 -12.93
N TYR A 47 8.47 10.92 -13.81
CA TYR A 47 7.36 10.09 -13.36
C TYR A 47 7.85 8.92 -12.52
N LEU A 48 8.98 8.32 -12.91
CA LEU A 48 9.56 7.20 -12.16
C LEU A 48 10.02 7.63 -10.78
N ASP A 49 10.74 8.77 -10.68
CA ASP A 49 11.19 9.28 -9.40
C ASP A 49 10.02 9.67 -8.50
N SER A 50 8.98 10.26 -9.08
CA SER A 50 7.76 10.61 -8.33
C SER A 50 7.07 9.37 -7.79
N LEU A 51 6.92 8.33 -8.61
CA LEU A 51 6.32 7.06 -8.19
C LEU A 51 7.19 6.40 -7.12
N TYR A 52 8.50 6.37 -7.32
CA TYR A 52 9.45 5.83 -6.35
C TYR A 52 9.29 6.52 -5.00
N PHE A 53 9.26 7.85 -4.99
CA PHE A 53 9.08 8.60 -3.75
C PHE A 53 7.75 8.25 -3.07
N CYS A 54 6.68 8.15 -3.84
CA CYS A 54 5.37 7.79 -3.29
C CYS A 54 5.41 6.40 -2.65
N VAL A 55 6.00 5.43 -3.31
CA VAL A 55 6.06 4.05 -2.80
C VAL A 55 6.86 3.98 -1.51
N ILE A 56 8.08 4.57 -1.47
CA ILE A 56 8.91 4.51 -0.28
C ILE A 56 8.32 5.31 0.88
N SER A 57 7.55 6.36 0.58
CA SER A 57 6.89 7.15 1.62
C SER A 57 5.68 6.42 2.19
N LEU A 58 4.83 5.86 1.34
CA LEU A 58 3.65 5.11 1.80
C LEU A 58 4.04 3.82 2.50
N ALA A 59 5.13 3.18 2.08
CA ALA A 59 5.64 1.98 2.74
C ALA A 59 6.46 2.29 4.00
N THR A 60 6.56 3.56 4.39
CA THR A 60 7.30 4.04 5.57
C THR A 60 8.81 3.79 5.52
N ILE A 61 9.36 3.55 4.33
CA ILE A 61 10.80 3.33 4.17
C ILE A 61 11.57 4.64 4.31
N GLY A 62 11.19 5.64 3.51
CA GLY A 62 11.72 6.99 3.63
C GLY A 62 13.23 7.10 3.56
N TYR A 63 13.85 6.66 2.47
CA TYR A 63 15.31 6.71 2.33
C TYR A 63 15.90 8.12 2.43
N GLY A 64 15.13 9.15 2.06
CA GLY A 64 15.62 10.53 2.14
C GLY A 64 16.47 10.97 0.94
N ASP A 65 16.57 10.14 -0.08
CA ASP A 65 17.28 10.48 -1.31
C ASP A 65 16.51 11.48 -2.18
N LEU A 66 15.18 11.44 -2.11
CA LEU A 66 14.29 12.43 -2.71
C LEU A 66 13.43 13.02 -1.60
N THR A 67 13.45 14.34 -1.48
CA THR A 67 12.66 15.05 -0.46
C THR A 67 11.96 16.24 -1.09
N PRO A 68 10.72 16.56 -0.69
CA PRO A 68 10.04 17.75 -1.18
C PRO A 68 10.77 19.01 -0.75
N THR A 69 10.96 19.93 -1.68
CA THR A 69 11.72 21.16 -1.43
C THR A 69 10.84 22.40 -1.40
N THR A 70 9.72 22.40 -2.13
CA THR A 70 8.83 23.55 -2.19
C THR A 70 7.84 23.52 -1.02
N PRO A 71 7.43 24.72 -0.52
CA PRO A 71 6.42 24.76 0.56
C PRO A 71 5.11 24.06 0.17
N LEU A 72 4.68 24.21 -1.08
CA LEU A 72 3.45 23.61 -1.56
C LEU A 72 3.56 22.08 -1.57
N ALA A 73 4.68 21.55 -2.04
CA ALA A 73 4.93 20.11 -2.05
C ALA A 73 5.03 19.56 -0.63
N ARG A 74 5.66 20.29 0.29
CA ARG A 74 5.75 19.89 1.69
C ARG A 74 4.37 19.84 2.34
N GLY A 75 3.52 20.83 2.08
CA GLY A 75 2.15 20.84 2.58
C GLY A 75 1.35 19.67 2.05
N PHE A 76 1.45 19.41 0.75
CA PHE A 76 0.82 18.25 0.14
C PHE A 76 1.32 16.94 0.78
N THR A 77 2.62 16.85 1.04
CA THR A 77 3.23 15.65 1.62
C THR A 77 2.67 15.34 3.00
N ILE A 78 2.40 16.36 3.82
CA ILE A 78 1.83 16.14 5.15
C ILE A 78 0.51 15.38 5.04
N PHE A 79 -0.41 15.85 4.21
CA PHE A 79 -1.70 15.19 4.01
C PHE A 79 -1.53 13.84 3.30
N TYR A 80 -0.61 13.77 2.35
CA TYR A 80 -0.36 12.57 1.58
C TYR A 80 0.14 11.42 2.46
N VAL A 81 1.07 11.72 3.36
CA VAL A 81 1.64 10.71 4.26
C VAL A 81 0.60 10.24 5.27
N ILE A 82 -0.22 11.15 5.80
CA ILE A 82 -1.31 10.78 6.71
C ILE A 82 -2.27 9.82 6.00
N ASN A 83 -2.67 10.15 4.79
CA ASN A 83 -3.52 9.27 3.98
C ASN A 83 -2.84 7.92 3.73
N GLY A 84 -1.54 7.94 3.48
CA GLY A 84 -0.75 6.72 3.26
C GLY A 84 -0.70 5.81 4.48
N ILE A 85 -0.58 6.38 5.67
CA ILE A 85 -0.61 5.61 6.91
C ILE A 85 -1.95 4.91 7.08
N VAL A 86 -3.05 5.61 6.80
CA VAL A 86 -4.40 5.01 6.88
C VAL A 86 -4.52 3.85 5.90
N ILE A 87 -4.04 4.03 4.66
CA ILE A 87 -4.05 2.95 3.65
C ILE A 87 -3.24 1.75 4.13
N LEU A 88 -2.05 1.99 4.66
CA LEU A 88 -1.15 0.93 5.12
C LEU A 88 -1.80 0.12 6.25
N LEU A 89 -2.41 0.81 7.22
CA LEU A 89 -3.12 0.15 8.31
C LEU A 89 -4.31 -0.64 7.79
N ALA A 90 -5.05 -0.11 6.81
CA ALA A 90 -6.18 -0.81 6.21
C ALA A 90 -5.73 -2.07 5.46
N LEU A 91 -4.60 -2.01 4.74
CA LEU A 91 -4.05 -3.18 4.06
C LEU A 91 -3.62 -4.26 5.06
N PHE A 92 -2.95 -3.87 6.15
CA PHE A 92 -2.58 -4.82 7.19
C PHE A 92 -3.80 -5.45 7.84
N ASP A 93 -4.85 -4.66 8.08
CA ASP A 93 -6.10 -5.16 8.63
C ASP A 93 -6.74 -6.19 7.70
N ARG A 94 -6.78 -5.92 6.41
CA ARG A 94 -7.34 -6.87 5.43
C ARG A 94 -6.52 -8.16 5.35
N ILE A 95 -5.20 -8.05 5.40
CA ILE A 95 -4.34 -9.23 5.45
C ILE A 95 -4.65 -10.06 6.69
N ARG A 96 -4.78 -9.41 7.84
CA ARG A 96 -5.10 -10.09 9.09
C ARG A 96 -6.46 -10.79 9.02
N VAL A 97 -7.48 -10.11 8.50
CA VAL A 97 -8.82 -10.67 8.40
C VAL A 97 -8.82 -11.89 7.48
N VAL A 98 -8.16 -11.82 6.33
CA VAL A 98 -8.07 -12.95 5.40
C VAL A 98 -7.37 -14.14 6.06
N ARG A 99 -6.28 -13.89 6.79
CA ARG A 99 -5.58 -14.95 7.52
C ARG A 99 -6.46 -15.60 8.57
N MET A 100 -7.21 -14.81 9.33
CA MET A 100 -8.11 -15.33 10.36
C MET A 100 -9.23 -16.16 9.76
N GLN A 101 -9.82 -15.72 8.65
CA GLN A 101 -10.85 -16.47 7.95
C GLN A 101 -10.32 -17.82 7.49
N ARG A 102 -9.10 -17.86 6.94
CA ARG A 102 -8.47 -19.10 6.53
C ARG A 102 -8.21 -20.03 7.70
N ALA A 103 -7.74 -19.49 8.82
CA ALA A 103 -7.48 -20.29 10.02
C ALA A 103 -8.78 -20.94 10.54
N VAL A 104 -9.88 -20.18 10.57
CA VAL A 104 -11.19 -20.70 11.01
C VAL A 104 -11.65 -21.81 10.07
N VAL A 105 -11.57 -21.61 8.77
CA VAL A 105 -12.00 -22.61 7.79
C VAL A 105 -11.14 -23.87 7.91
N HIS A 106 -9.83 -23.71 8.08
CA HIS A 106 -8.93 -24.84 8.24
C HIS A 106 -9.23 -25.65 9.51
N THR A 107 -9.46 -24.96 10.61
CA THR A 107 -9.82 -25.62 11.87
C THR A 107 -11.14 -26.38 11.75
N ALA A 108 -12.12 -25.81 11.10
CA ALA A 108 -13.42 -26.47 10.88
C ALA A 108 -13.28 -27.72 10.02
N ARG A 109 -12.35 -27.73 9.06
CA ARG A 109 -12.11 -28.91 8.24
C ARG A 109 -11.47 -30.05 9.03
N ASP A 110 -10.62 -29.72 9.98
CA ASP A 110 -9.93 -30.73 10.79
C ASP A 110 -10.83 -31.36 11.83
N GLU A 111 -11.94 -30.74 12.15
CA GLU A 111 -12.94 -31.33 13.03
C GLU A 111 -13.91 -32.22 12.25
#